data_e2677b8727e65564e0590d1110d2b72d
#
_entry.id   e2677b8727e65564e0590d1110d2b72d
#
_cell.length_a   1.000
_cell.length_b   1.000
_cell.length_c   1.000
_cell.angle_alpha   90.00
_cell.angle_beta   90.00
_cell.angle_gamma   90.00
#
_symmetry.space_group_name_H-M   'P 1'
#
loop_
_entity.id
_entity.type
_entity.pdbx_description
1 polymer ?
#
loop_
_entity_poly.entity_id
_entity_poly.type
_entity_poly.pdbx_seq_one_letter_code
_entity_poly.pdbx_strand_id
1 'polypeptide(L)' 'MYVRPNFKHKKLLIEALKNGDKIEIFSPGIFPPKQNGTEHIEGPHFPEAHTWYAEVKVESGTVREVIS' A
#
# COMPACT_ATOMS: atom_id res chain seq x y z
N MET A 1 6.54 4.17 0.18
CA MET A 1 5.17 4.50 -0.25
C MET A 1 4.17 4.06 0.79
N TYR A 2 3.07 4.74 0.91
CA TYR A 2 2.01 4.43 1.85
C TYR A 2 0.74 4.07 1.10
N VAL A 3 -0.18 3.41 1.80
CA VAL A 3 -1.50 3.11 1.25
C VAL A 3 -2.59 3.71 2.14
N ARG A 4 -3.72 3.92 1.56
CA ARG A 4 -4.92 4.41 2.23
C ARG A 4 -6.03 3.37 2.04
N PRO A 5 -6.64 2.81 3.10
CA PRO A 5 -6.48 3.12 4.54
C PRO A 5 -5.12 2.80 5.13
N ASN A 6 -4.88 3.35 6.33
CA ASN A 6 -3.65 3.13 7.08
C ASN A 6 -3.76 1.81 7.88
N PHE A 7 -3.26 0.73 7.31
CA PHE A 7 -3.31 -0.58 7.95
C PHE A 7 -2.20 -0.74 8.97
N LYS A 8 -2.53 -1.24 10.15
CA LYS A 8 -1.54 -1.50 11.19
C LYS A 8 -0.73 -2.76 10.93
N HIS A 9 -1.28 -3.71 10.18
CA HIS A 9 -0.64 -4.98 9.87
C HIS A 9 -0.87 -5.35 8.43
N LYS A 10 0.12 -6.02 7.84
CA LYS A 10 0.05 -6.47 6.45
C LYS A 10 -1.16 -7.37 6.20
N LYS A 11 -1.52 -8.18 7.20
CA LYS A 11 -2.68 -9.06 7.11
C LYS A 11 -3.96 -8.29 6.81
N LEU A 12 -4.11 -7.11 7.41
CA LEU A 12 -5.30 -6.29 7.18
C LEU A 12 -5.37 -5.79 5.74
N LEU A 13 -4.23 -5.45 5.15
CA LEU A 13 -4.16 -5.09 3.74
C LEU A 13 -4.63 -6.25 2.86
N ILE A 14 -4.11 -7.44 3.14
CA ILE A 14 -4.45 -8.63 2.36
C ILE A 14 -5.95 -8.93 2.46
N GLU A 15 -6.52 -8.84 3.66
CA GLU A 15 -7.95 -9.06 3.86
C GLU A 15 -8.80 -8.04 3.12
N ALA A 16 -8.39 -6.77 3.13
CA ALA A 16 -9.11 -5.72 2.42
C ALA A 16 -9.12 -5.97 0.92
N LEU A 17 -7.99 -6.42 0.37
CA LEU A 17 -7.92 -6.76 -1.06
C LEU A 17 -8.84 -7.92 -1.40
N LYS A 18 -8.92 -8.94 -0.54
CA LYS A 18 -9.83 -10.07 -0.75
C LYS A 18 -11.29 -9.65 -0.73
N ASN A 19 -11.60 -8.63 0.07
CA ASN A 19 -12.96 -8.11 0.18
C ASN A 19 -13.32 -7.18 -0.98
N GLY A 20 -12.38 -6.86 -1.85
CA GLY A 20 -12.63 -5.98 -2.98
C GLY A 20 -12.57 -4.49 -2.63
N ASP A 21 -12.01 -4.15 -1.48
CA ASP A 21 -11.89 -2.76 -1.08
C ASP A 21 -10.91 -2.01 -1.97
N LYS A 22 -11.21 -0.75 -2.22
CA LYS A 22 -10.31 0.12 -2.98
C LYS A 22 -9.21 0.61 -2.07
N ILE A 23 -7.96 0.33 -2.43
CA ILE A 23 -6.79 0.73 -1.67
C ILE A 23 -5.93 1.60 -2.55
N GLU A 24 -5.79 2.87 -2.16
CA GLU A 24 -5.02 3.83 -2.94
C GLU A 24 -3.59 3.90 -2.43
N ILE A 25 -2.65 4.10 -3.37
CA ILE A 25 -1.25 4.28 -3.04
C ILE A 25 -0.91 5.76 -3.11
N PHE A 26 -0.07 6.24 -2.20
CA PHE A 26 0.40 7.61 -2.23
C PHE A 26 1.81 7.70 -1.69
N SER A 27 2.50 8.77 -2.08
CA SER A 27 3.86 9.05 -1.61
C SER A 27 3.82 10.06 -0.49
N PRO A 28 4.57 9.82 0.60
CA PRO A 28 4.72 10.84 1.65
C PRO A 28 5.71 11.93 1.26
N GLY A 29 6.43 11.76 0.13
CA GLY A 29 7.45 12.68 -0.32
C GLY A 29 7.02 13.47 -1.54
N ILE A 30 8.00 14.03 -2.25
CA ILE A 30 7.75 14.89 -3.41
C ILE A 30 7.56 14.11 -4.72
N PHE A 31 7.98 12.84 -4.75
CA PHE A 31 7.84 12.02 -5.95
C PHE A 31 6.54 11.24 -5.89
N PRO A 32 5.72 11.29 -6.95
CA PRO A 32 4.47 10.53 -6.97
C PRO A 32 4.74 9.03 -7.10
N PRO A 33 3.84 8.18 -6.61
CA PRO A 33 3.95 6.74 -6.84
C PRO A 33 3.66 6.40 -8.29
N LYS A 34 4.09 5.22 -8.72
CA LYS A 34 3.73 4.71 -10.04
C LYS A 34 2.22 4.52 -10.13
N GLN A 35 1.64 4.84 -11.28
CA GLN A 35 0.23 4.57 -11.52
C GLN A 35 0.02 3.10 -11.91
N ASN A 36 1.00 2.49 -12.56
CA ASN A 36 0.95 1.09 -12.98
C ASN A 36 2.32 0.46 -12.78
N GLY A 37 2.33 -0.79 -12.33
CA GLY A 37 3.55 -1.53 -12.11
C GLY A 37 3.66 -2.03 -10.68
N THR A 38 4.89 -2.20 -10.18
CA THR A 38 5.13 -2.65 -8.81
C THR A 38 5.66 -1.51 -7.96
N GLU A 39 5.25 -1.49 -6.70
CA GLU A 39 5.76 -0.53 -5.73
C GLU A 39 5.98 -1.21 -4.39
N HIS A 40 6.92 -0.67 -3.62
CA HIS A 40 7.17 -1.10 -2.26
C HIS A 40 6.42 -0.17 -1.32
N ILE A 41 5.64 -0.74 -0.42
CA ILE A 41 4.85 0.01 0.55
C ILE A 41 5.23 -0.40 1.95
N GLU A 42 4.91 0.47 2.89
CA GLU A 42 5.24 0.26 4.29
C GLU A 42 4.10 0.80 5.15
N GLY A 43 4.01 0.29 6.35
CA GLY A 43 3.01 0.73 7.29
C GLY A 43 3.38 0.40 8.72
N PRO A 44 2.66 0.97 9.68
CA PRO A 44 1.68 2.06 9.53
C PRO A 44 2.36 3.38 9.13
N HIS A 45 1.55 4.42 8.87
CA HIS A 45 2.05 5.71 8.42
C HIS A 45 2.85 6.45 9.48
N PHE A 46 3.81 7.26 9.04
CA PHE A 46 4.48 8.22 9.90
C PHE A 46 3.43 9.07 10.65
N PRO A 47 3.59 9.39 11.94
CA PRO A 47 4.83 9.22 12.74
C PRO A 47 4.97 7.87 13.47
N GLU A 48 4.08 6.93 13.27
CA GLU A 48 4.21 5.62 13.87
C GLU A 48 5.37 4.86 13.23
N ALA A 49 6.03 3.99 14.01
CA ALA A 49 7.11 3.18 13.49
C ALA A 49 6.55 2.18 12.46
N HIS A 50 7.25 2.04 11.34
CA HIS A 50 6.85 1.07 10.32
C HIS A 50 7.13 -0.34 10.83
N THR A 51 6.10 -1.18 10.86
CA THR A 51 6.19 -2.54 11.37
C THR A 51 6.01 -3.60 10.30
N TRP A 52 5.59 -3.19 9.10
CA TRP A 52 5.42 -4.13 7.99
C TRP A 52 5.77 -3.49 6.66
N TYR A 53 6.15 -4.34 5.70
CA TYR A 53 6.53 -3.92 4.35
C TYR A 53 5.93 -4.89 3.36
N ALA A 54 5.61 -4.42 2.16
CA ALA A 54 5.08 -5.28 1.12
C ALA A 54 5.47 -4.76 -0.25
N GLU A 55 5.61 -5.68 -1.20
CA GLU A 55 5.70 -5.35 -2.61
C GLU A 55 4.34 -5.62 -3.22
N VAL A 56 3.79 -4.63 -3.91
CA VAL A 56 2.42 -4.71 -4.43
C VAL A 56 2.38 -4.37 -5.92
N LYS A 57 1.38 -4.91 -6.59
CA LYS A 57 1.07 -4.54 -7.96
C LYS A 57 0.05 -3.43 -7.93
N VAL A 58 0.31 -2.37 -8.71
CA VAL A 58 -0.54 -1.17 -8.76
C VAL A 58 -1.10 -1.01 -10.17
N GLU A 59 -2.38 -0.70 -10.26
CA GLU A 59 -3.04 -0.35 -11.50
C GLU A 59 -3.90 0.89 -11.28
N SER A 60 -3.70 1.91 -12.11
CA SER A 60 -4.45 3.18 -12.04
C SER A 60 -4.44 3.78 -10.63
N GLY A 61 -3.29 3.71 -9.96
CA GLY A 61 -3.11 4.29 -8.64
C GLY A 61 -3.70 3.50 -7.49
N THR A 62 -4.23 2.31 -7.75
CA THR A 62 -4.79 1.43 -6.71
C THR A 62 -3.99 0.14 -6.61
N VAL A 63 -3.91 -0.40 -5.40
CA VAL A 63 -3.25 -1.67 -5.16
C VAL A 63 -4.14 -2.80 -5.65
N ARG A 64 -3.58 -3.70 -6.48
CA ARG A 64 -4.31 -4.83 -7.03
C ARG A 64 -4.00 -6.14 -6.33
N GLU A 65 -2.74 -6.35 -5.99
CA GLU A 65 -2.36 -7.57 -5.27
C GLU A 65 -1.08 -7.35 -4.50
N VAL A 66 -0.86 -8.19 -3.50
CA VAL A 66 0.38 -8.24 -2.73
C VAL A 66 1.25 -9.33 -3.37
N ILE A 67 2.46 -8.93 -3.83
CA ILE A 67 3.39 -9.85 -4.46
C ILE A 67 4.25 -10.53 -3.40
N SER A 68 4.69 -9.76 -2.40
CA SER A 68 5.49 -10.34 -1.32
C SER A 68 5.43 -9.55 -0.02
#